data_ad93a3d6661822345b0c19db4c24495c
#
_entry.id   ad93a3d6661822345b0c19db4c24495c
#
_cell.length_a   1.000
_cell.length_b   1.000
_cell.length_c   1.000
_cell.angle_alpha   90.00
_cell.angle_beta   90.00
_cell.angle_gamma   90.00
#
_symmetry.space_group_name_H-M   'P 1'
#
loop_
_entity.id
_entity.type
_entity.pdbx_description
1 polymer ?
#
loop_
_entity_poly.entity_id
_entity_poly.type
_entity_poly.pdbx_seq_one_letter_code
_entity_poly.pdbx_strand_id
1 'polypeptide(L)' 'MELLYADKRIAVAVKPPGVLSTDEPGGMPELLRAQLGTPCIRTVHRLDAATGGVMVFA' A
#
# COMPACT_ATOMS: atom_id res chain seq x y z
N MET A 1 6.14 -5.62 -5.08
CA MET A 1 5.06 -4.62 -5.33
C MET A 1 5.65 -3.45 -6.07
N GLU A 2 4.95 -2.93 -7.05
CA GLU A 2 5.44 -1.78 -7.81
C GLU A 2 5.20 -0.49 -7.05
N LEU A 3 6.29 0.25 -6.79
CA LEU A 3 6.26 1.52 -6.09
C LEU A 3 6.49 2.63 -7.12
N LEU A 4 5.51 3.52 -7.27
CA LEU A 4 5.59 4.60 -8.25
C LEU A 4 6.26 5.85 -7.69
N TYR A 5 6.10 6.08 -6.38
CA TYR A 5 6.68 7.24 -5.71
C TYR A 5 6.68 7.00 -4.20
N ALA A 6 7.69 7.50 -3.52
CA ALA A 6 7.72 7.47 -2.06
C ALA A 6 8.63 8.59 -1.53
N ASP A 7 8.16 9.27 -0.47
CA ASP A 7 8.95 10.22 0.28
C ASP A 7 8.61 10.08 1.77
N LYS A 8 8.98 11.07 2.59
CA LYS A 8 8.75 11.04 4.04
C LYS A 8 7.27 11.17 4.41
N ARG A 9 6.42 11.59 3.48
CA ARG A 9 5.03 11.93 3.75
C ARG A 9 4.05 11.00 3.07
N ILE A 10 4.34 10.59 1.83
CA ILE A 10 3.42 9.76 1.05
C ILE A 10 4.17 8.65 0.31
N ALA A 11 3.43 7.60 0.00
CA ALA A 11 3.87 6.55 -0.91
C ALA A 11 2.75 6.31 -1.91
N VAL A 12 3.12 6.09 -3.17
CA VAL A 12 2.18 5.76 -4.24
C VAL A 12 2.61 4.41 -4.81
N ALA A 13 1.73 3.41 -4.70
CA ALA A 13 2.05 2.05 -5.10
C ALA A 13 0.92 1.45 -5.92
N VAL A 14 1.26 0.47 -6.75
CA VAL A 14 0.28 -0.30 -7.50
C VAL A 14 -0.14 -1.50 -6.67
N LYS A 15 -1.44 -1.58 -6.36
CA LYS A 15 -2.01 -2.72 -5.65
C LYS A 15 -2.28 -3.85 -6.64
N PRO A 16 -1.70 -5.04 -6.44
CA PRO A 16 -2.05 -6.20 -7.25
C PRO A 16 -3.48 -6.67 -6.92
N PRO A 17 -4.20 -7.23 -7.89
CA PRO A 17 -5.47 -7.90 -7.60
C PRO A 17 -5.26 -9.02 -6.59
N GLY A 18 -6.21 -9.18 -5.68
CA GLY A 18 -6.14 -10.21 -4.65
C GLY A 18 -5.46 -9.78 -3.36
N VAL A 19 -4.85 -8.60 -3.32
CA VAL A 19 -4.21 -8.07 -2.11
C VAL A 19 -5.17 -7.09 -1.41
N LEU A 20 -5.28 -7.21 -0.09
CA LEU A 20 -6.15 -6.34 0.69
C LEU A 20 -5.58 -4.91 0.77
N SER A 21 -6.47 -3.92 0.70
CA SER A 21 -6.09 -2.52 0.85
C SER A 21 -5.91 -2.12 2.30
N THR A 22 -6.50 -2.87 3.22
CA THR A 22 -6.56 -2.52 4.64
C THR A 22 -5.37 -3.09 5.42
N ASP A 23 -5.19 -2.60 6.65
CA ASP A 23 -4.06 -2.98 7.50
C ASP A 23 -4.30 -4.34 8.15
N GLU A 24 -4.22 -5.37 7.34
CA GLU A 24 -4.37 -6.77 7.73
C GLU A 24 -3.11 -7.54 7.30
N PRO A 25 -2.85 -8.71 7.89
CA PRO A 25 -1.70 -9.53 7.46
C PRO A 25 -1.77 -9.82 5.96
N GLY A 26 -0.68 -9.50 5.26
CA GLY A 26 -0.60 -9.63 3.81
C GLY A 26 -1.25 -8.49 3.03
N GLY A 27 -1.80 -7.48 3.71
CA GLY A 27 -2.39 -6.32 3.06
C GLY A 27 -1.34 -5.30 2.61
N MET A 28 -1.79 -4.29 1.86
CA MET A 28 -0.90 -3.26 1.30
C MET A 28 -0.05 -2.53 2.36
N PRO A 29 -0.62 -2.07 3.49
CA PRO A 29 0.20 -1.38 4.48
C PRO A 29 1.34 -2.24 5.02
N GLU A 30 1.09 -3.52 5.33
CA GLU A 30 2.13 -4.41 5.81
C GLU A 30 3.23 -4.61 4.78
N LEU A 31 2.86 -4.84 3.53
CA LEU A 31 3.82 -5.05 2.45
C LEU A 31 4.68 -3.80 2.23
N LEU A 32 4.07 -2.62 2.30
CA LEU A 32 4.80 -1.36 2.15
C LEU A 32 5.72 -1.08 3.33
N ARG A 33 5.29 -1.36 4.55
CA ARG A 33 6.16 -1.22 5.73
C ARG A 33 7.42 -2.05 5.59
N ALA A 34 7.28 -3.28 5.12
CA ALA A 34 8.41 -4.16 4.91
C ALA A 34 9.31 -3.65 3.78
N GLN A 35 8.72 -3.21 2.68
CA GLN A 35 9.47 -2.75 1.51
C GLN A 35 10.20 -1.43 1.76
N LEU A 36 9.57 -0.50 2.46
CA LEU A 36 10.14 0.82 2.72
C LEU A 36 10.92 0.89 4.04
N GLY A 37 10.80 -0.13 4.88
CA GLY A 37 11.51 -0.14 6.15
C GLY A 37 10.99 0.88 7.16
N THR A 38 9.70 1.24 7.08
CA THR A 38 9.09 2.20 7.99
C THR A 38 7.82 1.63 8.62
N PRO A 39 7.57 1.87 9.91
CA PRO A 39 6.33 1.45 10.55
C PRO A 39 5.16 2.39 10.30
N CYS A 40 5.40 3.56 9.71
CA CYS A 40 4.40 4.63 9.59
C CYS A 40 3.77 4.66 8.20
N ILE A 41 2.97 3.64 7.89
CA ILE A 41 2.23 3.57 6.62
C ILE A 41 0.75 3.42 6.95
N ARG A 42 -0.07 4.32 6.40
CA ARG A 42 -1.51 4.30 6.56
C ARG A 42 -2.21 4.48 5.22
N THR A 43 -3.35 3.83 5.07
CA THR A 43 -4.17 4.00 3.86
C THR A 43 -4.89 5.34 3.90
N VAL A 44 -4.94 6.00 2.76
CA VAL A 44 -5.72 7.24 2.58
C VAL A 44 -7.07 6.92 1.96
N HIS A 45 -7.11 5.87 1.14
CA HIS A 45 -8.31 5.33 0.54
C HIS A 45 -8.14 3.82 0.37
N ARG A 46 -9.15 3.14 -0.15
CA ARG A 46 -9.08 1.69 -0.32
C ARG A 46 -9.65 1.25 -1.66
N LEU A 47 -9.17 0.11 -2.14
CA LEU A 47 -9.73 -0.62 -3.27
C LEU A 47 -10.18 -2.00 -2.79
N ASP A 48 -11.15 -2.59 -3.48
CA ASP A 48 -11.57 -3.95 -3.20
C ASP A 48 -10.39 -4.92 -3.41
N ALA A 49 -10.38 -6.02 -2.65
CA ALA A 49 -9.29 -6.99 -2.73
C ALA A 49 -9.07 -7.50 -4.16
N ALA A 50 -10.16 -7.76 -4.90
CA ALA A 50 -10.08 -8.25 -6.27
C ALA A 50 -9.67 -7.17 -7.28
N THR A 51 -9.63 -5.89 -6.87
CA THR A 51 -9.34 -4.77 -7.75
C THR A 51 -7.88 -4.37 -7.65
N GLY A 52 -7.18 -4.38 -8.79
CA GLY A 52 -5.84 -3.81 -8.87
C GLY A 52 -5.90 -2.33 -9.22
N GLY A 53 -4.86 -1.58 -8.87
CA GLY A 53 -4.80 -0.17 -9.22
C GLY A 53 -3.84 0.61 -8.35
N VAL A 54 -3.76 1.92 -8.62
CA VAL A 54 -2.85 2.83 -7.91
C VAL A 54 -3.48 3.24 -6.58
N MET A 55 -2.69 3.16 -5.51
CA MET A 55 -3.11 3.60 -4.17
C MET A 55 -2.10 4.56 -3.59
N VAL A 56 -2.60 5.53 -2.81
CA VAL A 56 -1.80 6.51 -2.08
C VAL A 56 -1.84 6.15 -0.59
N PHE A 57 -0.68 6.24 0.05
CA PHE A 57 -0.52 5.98 1.49
C PHE A 57 0.17 7.17 2.15
N ALA A 58 -0.13 7.36 3.40
CA ALA A 58 0.48 8.43 4.19
C ALA A 58 1.35 7.90 5.33
#